data_2d412a03455555abaf73b2b3234cdb6c
#
_entry.id   2d412a03455555abaf73b2b3234cdb6c
#
_cell.length_a   1.000
_cell.length_b   1.000
_cell.length_c   1.000
_cell.angle_alpha   90.00
_cell.angle_beta   90.00
_cell.angle_gamma   90.00
#
_symmetry.space_group_name_H-M   'P 1'
#
loop_
_entity.id
_entity.type
_entity.pdbx_description
1 polymer ?
#
loop_
_entity_poly.entity_id
_entity_poly.type
_entity_poly.pdbx_seq_one_letter_code
_entity_poly.pdbx_strand_id
1 'polypeptide(L)'
;KVYNGNHEVPIRLYFPSEEAMSGEPVEGEKYPVLLFFHGGGWVTESVENYDRVCSRMAQSTGHIVMSVEYRLAPEYRFPVPLEDCYAAAKALYTGHLVLPADPDRITIIGDSAGGNLAAAVCLKARDTGDFAPKKQILIYPAVSNCYTKKSPYKSVHENGQDYLLTAVKMEDYLKLYESSTEDRQNPY
;
A
#
# COMPACT_ATOMS: atom_id res chain seq x y z
N LYS A 1 -17.27 -4.96 -0.34
CA LYS A 1 -16.97 -3.60 -0.79
C LYS A 1 -16.28 -2.83 0.33
N VAL A 2 -15.34 -1.98 -0.04
CA VAL A 2 -14.63 -1.07 0.88
C VAL A 2 -15.04 0.34 0.56
N TYR A 3 -15.24 1.17 1.57
CA TYR A 3 -15.61 2.57 1.41
C TYR A 3 -14.70 3.49 2.22
N ASN A 4 -14.29 4.60 1.62
CA ASN A 4 -13.70 5.75 2.30
C ASN A 4 -14.67 6.93 2.16
N GLY A 5 -15.45 7.21 3.21
CA GLY A 5 -16.60 8.08 3.12
C GLY A 5 -17.65 7.57 2.11
N ASN A 6 -17.98 8.39 1.12
CA ASN A 6 -18.90 8.02 0.04
C ASN A 6 -18.19 7.38 -1.19
N HIS A 7 -16.87 7.27 -1.17
CA HIS A 7 -16.11 6.68 -2.26
C HIS A 7 -15.94 5.17 -2.05
N GLU A 8 -16.35 4.37 -3.03
CA GLU A 8 -16.02 2.94 -3.06
C GLU A 8 -14.57 2.78 -3.51
N VAL A 9 -13.73 2.20 -2.63
CA VAL A 9 -12.34 1.89 -2.94
C VAL A 9 -12.30 0.51 -3.60
N PRO A 10 -11.95 0.41 -4.90
CA PRO A 10 -11.88 -0.88 -5.56
C PRO A 10 -10.73 -1.72 -4.99
N ILE A 11 -10.99 -3.02 -4.86
CA ILE A 11 -9.97 -3.99 -4.48
C ILE A 11 -9.97 -5.15 -5.48
N ARG A 12 -8.78 -5.70 -5.73
CA ARG A 12 -8.64 -6.91 -6.53
C ARG A 12 -8.01 -8.01 -5.67
N LEU A 13 -8.61 -9.20 -5.76
CA LEU A 13 -8.18 -10.38 -5.01
C LEU A 13 -7.50 -11.36 -5.94
N TYR A 14 -6.40 -11.92 -5.49
CA TYR A 14 -5.67 -12.99 -6.14
C TYR A 14 -5.58 -14.15 -5.17
N PHE A 15 -6.01 -15.32 -5.60
CA PHE A 15 -6.03 -16.50 -4.79
C PHE A 15 -4.87 -17.43 -5.14
N PRO A 16 -4.30 -18.14 -4.15
CA PRO A 16 -3.18 -19.06 -4.38
C PRO A 16 -3.58 -20.30 -5.17
N SER A 17 -4.87 -20.70 -5.13
CA SER A 17 -5.42 -21.86 -5.82
C SER A 17 -6.90 -21.67 -6.11
N GLU A 18 -7.48 -22.58 -6.92
CA GLU A 18 -8.92 -22.60 -7.23
C GLU A 18 -9.76 -22.91 -5.99
N GLU A 19 -9.27 -23.79 -5.11
CA GLU A 19 -9.93 -24.12 -3.85
C GLU A 19 -10.03 -22.90 -2.94
N ALA A 20 -8.97 -22.10 -2.86
CA ALA A 20 -8.98 -20.85 -2.10
C ALA A 20 -10.00 -19.83 -2.67
N MET A 21 -10.19 -19.82 -3.98
CA MET A 21 -11.13 -18.93 -4.68
C MET A 21 -12.58 -19.36 -4.49
N SER A 22 -12.87 -20.67 -4.46
CA SER A 22 -14.24 -21.19 -4.30
C SER A 22 -14.87 -20.84 -2.95
N GLY A 23 -14.05 -20.41 -1.99
CA GLY A 23 -14.50 -20.12 -0.63
C GLY A 23 -14.92 -21.37 0.17
N GLU A 24 -14.71 -22.54 -0.40
CA GLU A 24 -14.81 -23.83 0.29
C GLU A 24 -13.40 -24.16 0.84
N PRO A 25 -13.02 -23.63 2.02
CA PRO A 25 -11.80 -24.10 2.64
C PRO A 25 -12.00 -25.60 2.94
N VAL A 26 -11.00 -26.41 2.68
CA VAL A 26 -10.87 -27.70 3.35
C VAL A 26 -11.17 -27.40 4.82
N GLU A 27 -12.16 -28.05 5.39
CA GLU A 27 -12.86 -27.76 6.64
C GLU A 27 -11.98 -27.01 7.65
N GLY A 28 -12.18 -25.69 7.80
CA GLY A 28 -11.52 -24.84 8.80
C GLY A 28 -10.22 -24.13 8.40
N GLU A 29 -9.67 -24.32 7.20
CA GLU A 29 -8.47 -23.58 6.76
C GLU A 29 -8.77 -22.13 6.39
N LYS A 30 -8.07 -21.21 7.08
CA LYS A 30 -8.02 -19.80 6.72
C LYS A 30 -6.67 -19.50 6.08
N TYR A 31 -6.69 -18.70 5.02
CA TYR A 31 -5.49 -18.31 4.29
C TYR A 31 -4.82 -17.08 4.91
N PRO A 32 -3.48 -17.00 4.92
CA PRO A 32 -2.79 -15.76 5.21
C PRO A 32 -3.05 -14.75 4.09
N VAL A 33 -2.97 -13.45 4.42
CA VAL A 33 -3.27 -12.37 3.47
C VAL A 33 -2.08 -11.43 3.34
N LEU A 34 -1.75 -11.07 2.11
CA LEU A 34 -0.90 -9.92 1.78
C LEU A 34 -1.81 -8.78 1.32
N LEU A 35 -1.93 -7.73 2.14
CA LEU A 35 -2.57 -6.49 1.75
C LEU A 35 -1.55 -5.63 1.01
N PHE A 36 -1.72 -5.51 -0.30
CA PHE A 36 -0.75 -4.93 -1.21
C PHE A 36 -1.15 -3.53 -1.68
N PHE A 37 -0.20 -2.60 -1.56
CA PHE A 37 -0.29 -1.25 -2.12
C PHE A 37 0.79 -1.09 -3.18
N HIS A 38 0.38 -0.75 -4.40
CA HIS A 38 1.30 -0.64 -5.54
C HIS A 38 2.14 0.64 -5.50
N GLY A 39 3.29 0.61 -6.20
CA GLY A 39 4.14 1.77 -6.39
C GLY A 39 3.59 2.74 -7.45
N GLY A 40 4.47 3.60 -7.99
CA GLY A 40 4.11 4.56 -9.03
C GLY A 40 4.09 6.03 -8.57
N GLY A 41 4.81 6.35 -7.47
CA GLY A 41 4.96 7.74 -7.01
C GLY A 41 3.66 8.40 -6.60
N TRP A 42 2.65 7.63 -6.17
CA TRP A 42 1.28 8.06 -5.84
C TRP A 42 0.50 8.67 -7.02
N VAL A 43 1.07 8.65 -8.25
CA VAL A 43 0.58 9.38 -9.44
C VAL A 43 0.25 8.44 -10.59
N THR A 44 0.96 7.34 -10.70
CA THR A 44 0.83 6.38 -11.80
C THR A 44 0.58 4.97 -11.30
N GLU A 45 0.40 4.03 -12.23
CA GLU A 45 0.12 2.64 -12.00
C GLU A 45 -1.32 2.36 -11.53
N SER A 46 -1.65 1.09 -11.45
CA SER A 46 -2.97 0.59 -11.07
C SER A 46 -2.88 -0.86 -10.62
N VAL A 47 -3.93 -1.41 -10.03
CA VAL A 47 -4.02 -2.84 -9.73
C VAL A 47 -3.88 -3.70 -10.98
N GLU A 48 -4.34 -3.21 -12.16
CA GLU A 48 -4.23 -3.92 -13.43
C GLU A 48 -2.76 -4.07 -13.88
N ASN A 49 -1.95 -3.02 -13.75
CA ASN A 49 -0.52 -3.07 -14.07
C ASN A 49 0.23 -4.09 -13.19
N TYR A 50 -0.25 -4.32 -11.97
CA TYR A 50 0.33 -5.24 -11.00
C TYR A 50 -0.28 -6.66 -11.02
N ASP A 51 -1.24 -6.95 -11.92
CA ASP A 51 -1.91 -8.26 -12.01
C ASP A 51 -0.94 -9.42 -12.01
N ARG A 52 0.08 -9.35 -12.85
CA ARG A 52 1.07 -10.44 -12.99
C ARG A 52 1.90 -10.61 -11.72
N VAL A 53 2.26 -9.52 -11.07
CA VAL A 53 3.07 -9.53 -9.83
C VAL A 53 2.23 -10.12 -8.69
N CYS A 54 1.01 -9.61 -8.49
CA CYS A 54 0.11 -10.04 -7.42
C CYS A 54 -0.33 -11.51 -7.59
N SER A 55 -0.66 -11.92 -8.82
CA SER A 55 -1.02 -13.32 -9.11
C SER A 55 0.13 -14.29 -8.81
N ARG A 56 1.35 -13.96 -9.26
CA ARG A 56 2.53 -14.77 -8.94
C ARG A 56 2.85 -14.79 -7.44
N MET A 57 2.69 -13.65 -6.78
CA MET A 57 2.89 -13.56 -5.33
C MET A 57 1.92 -14.47 -4.59
N ALA A 58 0.62 -14.46 -4.95
CA ALA A 58 -0.37 -15.34 -4.37
C ALA A 58 0.01 -16.82 -4.53
N GLN A 59 0.30 -17.24 -5.77
CA GLN A 59 0.65 -18.63 -6.09
C GLN A 59 1.95 -19.10 -5.40
N SER A 60 2.97 -18.23 -5.38
CA SER A 60 4.29 -18.61 -4.85
C SER A 60 4.35 -18.64 -3.33
N THR A 61 3.49 -17.89 -2.66
CA THR A 61 3.54 -17.73 -1.19
C THR A 61 2.39 -18.44 -0.47
N GLY A 62 1.37 -18.90 -1.19
CA GLY A 62 0.18 -19.50 -0.60
C GLY A 62 -0.72 -18.49 0.14
N HIS A 63 -0.58 -17.19 -0.16
CA HIS A 63 -1.38 -16.12 0.44
C HIS A 63 -2.51 -15.70 -0.51
N ILE A 64 -3.62 -15.24 0.05
CA ILE A 64 -4.51 -14.35 -0.69
C ILE A 64 -3.81 -12.99 -0.80
N VAL A 65 -3.67 -12.44 -2.01
CA VAL A 65 -3.19 -11.07 -2.20
C VAL A 65 -4.40 -10.17 -2.43
N MET A 66 -4.55 -9.16 -1.58
CA MET A 66 -5.57 -8.12 -1.71
C MET A 66 -4.89 -6.83 -2.16
N SER A 67 -5.02 -6.49 -3.45
CA SER A 67 -4.47 -5.27 -4.03
C SER A 67 -5.51 -4.16 -4.01
N VAL A 68 -5.09 -2.96 -3.61
CA VAL A 68 -5.98 -1.80 -3.41
C VAL A 68 -5.77 -0.80 -4.54
N GLU A 69 -6.86 -0.46 -5.24
CA GLU A 69 -6.90 0.63 -6.23
C GLU A 69 -7.16 1.95 -5.50
N TYR A 70 -6.13 2.49 -4.87
CA TYR A 70 -6.23 3.78 -4.21
C TYR A 70 -6.23 4.93 -5.22
N ARG A 71 -6.92 6.02 -4.92
CA ARG A 71 -6.99 7.20 -5.77
C ARG A 71 -5.63 7.87 -5.88
N LEU A 72 -5.29 8.34 -7.09
CA LEU A 72 -3.97 8.87 -7.43
C LEU A 72 -3.94 10.40 -7.45
N ALA A 73 -2.79 10.95 -7.12
CA ALA A 73 -2.46 12.34 -7.36
C ALA A 73 -2.17 12.58 -8.87
N PRO A 74 -2.29 13.79 -9.38
CA PRO A 74 -2.61 15.03 -8.68
C PRO A 74 -4.10 15.28 -8.44
N GLU A 75 -5.01 14.43 -8.99
CA GLU A 75 -6.46 14.58 -8.84
C GLU A 75 -6.86 14.40 -7.38
N TYR A 76 -6.22 13.47 -6.70
CA TYR A 76 -6.44 13.14 -5.30
C TYR A 76 -5.13 13.18 -4.53
N ARG A 77 -4.83 14.36 -3.99
CA ARG A 77 -3.59 14.60 -3.24
C ARG A 77 -3.64 14.02 -1.83
N PHE A 78 -2.51 14.06 -1.15
CA PHE A 78 -2.44 13.71 0.28
C PHE A 78 -3.55 14.46 1.07
N PRO A 79 -4.26 13.80 1.99
CA PRO A 79 -4.06 12.43 2.45
C PRO A 79 -4.93 11.36 1.74
N VAL A 80 -5.59 11.68 0.63
CA VAL A 80 -6.63 10.81 0.02
C VAL A 80 -6.12 9.39 -0.31
N PRO A 81 -4.96 9.20 -0.95
CA PRO A 81 -4.44 7.85 -1.21
C PRO A 81 -4.19 7.04 0.07
N LEU A 82 -3.67 7.70 1.11
CA LEU A 82 -3.47 7.08 2.42
C LEU A 82 -4.80 6.67 3.07
N GLU A 83 -5.82 7.53 3.00
CA GLU A 83 -7.13 7.24 3.58
C GLU A 83 -7.83 6.06 2.88
N ASP A 84 -7.67 5.93 1.57
CA ASP A 84 -8.21 4.78 0.82
C ASP A 84 -7.51 3.47 1.24
N CYS A 85 -6.19 3.48 1.33
CA CYS A 85 -5.41 2.33 1.82
C CYS A 85 -5.76 1.98 3.27
N TYR A 86 -5.93 3.00 4.12
CA TYR A 86 -6.32 2.83 5.51
C TYR A 86 -7.72 2.22 5.65
N ALA A 87 -8.69 2.70 4.87
CA ALA A 87 -10.05 2.15 4.86
C ALA A 87 -10.05 0.67 4.43
N ALA A 88 -9.26 0.32 3.41
CA ALA A 88 -9.12 -1.06 2.96
C ALA A 88 -8.48 -1.96 4.04
N ALA A 89 -7.43 -1.47 4.70
CA ALA A 89 -6.80 -2.19 5.80
C ALA A 89 -7.79 -2.39 6.97
N LYS A 90 -8.46 -1.32 7.40
CA LYS A 90 -9.44 -1.37 8.49
C LYS A 90 -10.54 -2.39 8.18
N ALA A 91 -11.11 -2.35 6.97
CA ALA A 91 -12.16 -3.30 6.57
C ALA A 91 -11.69 -4.75 6.60
N LEU A 92 -10.43 -5.01 6.22
CA LEU A 92 -9.85 -6.36 6.26
C LEU A 92 -9.62 -6.82 7.72
N TYR A 93 -8.98 -6.01 8.54
CA TYR A 93 -8.65 -6.37 9.93
C TYR A 93 -9.86 -6.50 10.84
N THR A 94 -10.93 -5.73 10.57
CA THR A 94 -12.16 -5.76 11.37
C THR A 94 -13.21 -6.76 10.87
N GLY A 95 -12.86 -7.57 9.84
CA GLY A 95 -13.74 -8.63 9.35
C GLY A 95 -14.96 -8.14 8.54
N HIS A 96 -14.94 -6.89 8.05
CA HIS A 96 -16.01 -6.37 7.19
C HIS A 96 -15.95 -6.94 5.76
N LEU A 97 -14.85 -7.62 5.41
CA LEU A 97 -14.71 -8.32 4.14
C LEU A 97 -14.92 -9.81 4.35
N VAL A 98 -15.85 -10.38 3.59
CA VAL A 98 -16.07 -11.83 3.58
C VAL A 98 -14.97 -12.49 2.76
N LEU A 99 -13.91 -12.91 3.42
CA LEU A 99 -12.76 -13.62 2.84
C LEU A 99 -12.40 -14.80 3.75
N PRO A 100 -11.92 -15.93 3.19
CA PRO A 100 -11.38 -17.03 3.98
C PRO A 100 -9.99 -16.66 4.54
N ALA A 101 -9.91 -15.50 5.21
CA ALA A 101 -8.68 -14.91 5.71
C ALA A 101 -8.45 -15.25 7.19
N ASP A 102 -7.19 -15.48 7.54
CA ASP A 102 -6.76 -15.56 8.92
C ASP A 102 -6.38 -14.16 9.42
N PRO A 103 -7.16 -13.55 10.33
CA PRO A 103 -6.89 -12.20 10.81
C PRO A 103 -5.56 -12.06 11.55
N ASP A 104 -5.02 -13.17 12.06
CA ASP A 104 -3.71 -13.21 12.73
C ASP A 104 -2.53 -13.31 11.77
N ARG A 105 -2.80 -13.62 10.49
CA ARG A 105 -1.81 -13.80 9.43
C ARG A 105 -1.97 -12.79 8.30
N ILE A 106 -2.30 -11.54 8.62
CA ILE A 106 -2.33 -10.43 7.66
C ILE A 106 -0.99 -9.71 7.70
N THR A 107 -0.40 -9.48 6.53
CA THR A 107 0.82 -8.69 6.34
C THR A 107 0.51 -7.54 5.37
N ILE A 108 0.84 -6.31 5.75
CA ILE A 108 0.74 -5.15 4.86
C ILE A 108 2.04 -5.06 4.07
N ILE A 109 1.94 -4.94 2.75
CA ILE A 109 3.09 -4.94 1.86
C ILE A 109 2.91 -3.87 0.77
N GLY A 110 4.00 -3.24 0.36
CA GLY A 110 3.99 -2.32 -0.77
C GLY A 110 5.38 -1.98 -1.24
N ASP A 111 5.48 -1.53 -2.47
CA ASP A 111 6.72 -1.10 -3.11
C ASP A 111 6.73 0.41 -3.37
N SER A 112 7.89 1.06 -3.22
CA SER A 112 8.10 2.47 -3.51
C SER A 112 7.08 3.38 -2.77
N ALA A 113 6.23 4.12 -3.49
CA ALA A 113 5.11 4.89 -2.93
C ALA A 113 4.13 4.01 -2.16
N GLY A 114 3.84 2.79 -2.65
CA GLY A 114 3.03 1.81 -1.93
C GLY A 114 3.70 1.32 -0.65
N GLY A 115 5.03 1.24 -0.62
CA GLY A 115 5.80 0.98 0.59
C GLY A 115 5.70 2.11 1.62
N ASN A 116 5.67 3.37 1.17
CA ASN A 116 5.35 4.51 2.03
C ASN A 116 3.94 4.38 2.60
N LEU A 117 2.93 4.14 1.74
CA LEU A 117 1.54 3.97 2.19
C LEU A 117 1.40 2.82 3.19
N ALA A 118 2.12 1.71 3.00
CA ALA A 118 2.13 0.58 3.93
C ALA A 118 2.67 0.98 5.32
N ALA A 119 3.77 1.74 5.35
CA ALA A 119 4.33 2.26 6.60
C ALA A 119 3.36 3.25 7.28
N ALA A 120 2.81 4.19 6.51
CA ALA A 120 1.89 5.22 7.00
C ALA A 120 0.59 4.62 7.56
N VAL A 121 0.02 3.61 6.89
CA VAL A 121 -1.16 2.86 7.39
C VAL A 121 -0.86 2.19 8.72
N CYS A 122 0.31 1.55 8.86
CA CYS A 122 0.70 0.92 10.12
C CYS A 122 0.89 1.94 11.25
N LEU A 123 1.51 3.09 10.97
CA LEU A 123 1.67 4.17 11.95
C LEU A 123 0.32 4.73 12.38
N LYS A 124 -0.56 5.03 11.42
CA LYS A 124 -1.89 5.55 11.70
C LYS A 124 -2.73 4.55 12.50
N ALA A 125 -2.67 3.26 12.17
CA ALA A 125 -3.36 2.23 12.93
C ALA A 125 -2.89 2.13 14.39
N ARG A 126 -1.58 2.25 14.62
CA ARG A 126 -0.99 2.33 15.96
C ARG A 126 -1.55 3.53 16.75
N ASP A 127 -1.59 4.70 16.11
CA ASP A 127 -1.96 5.96 16.77
C ASP A 127 -3.47 6.07 17.03
N THR A 128 -4.29 5.50 16.15
CA THR A 128 -5.76 5.46 16.32
C THR A 128 -6.25 4.30 17.17
N GLY A 129 -5.51 3.20 17.21
CA GLY A 129 -5.93 1.96 17.89
C GLY A 129 -7.05 1.21 17.16
N ASP A 130 -7.36 1.55 15.91
CA ASP A 130 -8.46 0.94 15.16
C ASP A 130 -8.22 -0.54 14.83
N PHE A 131 -6.98 -0.91 14.56
CA PHE A 131 -6.51 -2.27 14.33
C PHE A 131 -4.99 -2.35 14.56
N ALA A 132 -4.47 -3.57 14.69
CA ALA A 132 -3.06 -3.79 15.07
C ALA A 132 -2.33 -4.65 14.02
N PRO A 133 -1.68 -4.05 13.00
CA PRO A 133 -0.84 -4.78 12.07
C PRO A 133 0.33 -5.44 12.79
N LYS A 134 0.52 -6.75 12.59
CA LYS A 134 1.62 -7.51 13.20
C LYS A 134 2.87 -7.54 12.34
N LYS A 135 2.71 -7.37 11.01
CA LYS A 135 3.80 -7.48 10.03
C LYS A 135 3.61 -6.47 8.90
N GLN A 136 4.73 -5.90 8.45
CA GLN A 136 4.80 -5.13 7.23
C GLN A 136 6.04 -5.51 6.42
N ILE A 137 5.94 -5.44 5.10
CA ILE A 137 7.04 -5.64 4.16
C ILE A 137 7.14 -4.39 3.29
N LEU A 138 8.23 -3.67 3.42
CA LEU A 138 8.48 -2.42 2.71
C LEU A 138 9.54 -2.67 1.64
N ILE A 139 9.14 -2.62 0.38
CA ILE A 139 10.02 -2.85 -0.77
C ILE A 139 10.49 -1.48 -1.27
N TYR A 140 11.78 -1.17 -1.11
CA TYR A 140 12.40 0.14 -1.45
C TYR A 140 11.47 1.35 -1.19
N PRO A 141 10.94 1.53 0.04
CA PRO A 141 9.89 2.49 0.31
C PRO A 141 10.36 3.93 0.15
N ALA A 142 9.47 4.81 -0.32
CA ALA A 142 9.71 6.26 -0.37
C ALA A 142 9.43 6.88 1.01
N VAL A 143 10.43 6.92 1.90
CA VAL A 143 10.27 7.33 3.30
C VAL A 143 10.98 8.65 3.66
N SER A 144 11.47 9.40 2.67
CA SER A 144 12.03 10.73 2.89
C SER A 144 11.08 11.81 2.42
N ASN A 145 11.01 12.89 3.17
CA ASN A 145 10.24 14.09 2.83
C ASN A 145 11.07 15.15 2.06
N CYS A 146 12.35 14.85 1.75
CA CYS A 146 13.24 15.78 1.07
C CYS A 146 14.26 15.05 0.21
N TYR A 147 14.21 15.31 -1.09
CA TYR A 147 15.17 14.80 -2.08
C TYR A 147 15.99 15.92 -2.75
N THR A 148 15.99 17.12 -2.15
CA THR A 148 16.78 18.26 -2.64
C THR A 148 18.22 18.19 -2.11
N LYS A 149 19.05 19.17 -2.51
CA LYS A 149 20.40 19.38 -1.95
C LYS A 149 20.42 19.59 -0.42
N LYS A 150 19.26 19.84 0.19
CA LYS A 150 19.10 19.99 1.65
C LYS A 150 18.78 18.68 2.37
N SER A 151 18.66 17.58 1.65
CA SER A 151 18.39 16.27 2.25
C SER A 151 19.50 15.91 3.26
N PRO A 152 19.16 15.40 4.46
CA PRO A 152 20.15 14.95 5.42
C PRO A 152 20.77 13.58 5.04
N TYR A 153 20.23 12.93 4.02
CA TYR A 153 20.63 11.57 3.66
C TYR A 153 21.68 11.59 2.55
N LYS A 154 22.85 11.02 2.86
CA LYS A 154 23.98 10.91 1.95
C LYS A 154 23.61 10.18 0.65
N SER A 155 22.79 9.12 0.76
CA SER A 155 22.32 8.33 -0.40
C SER A 155 21.51 9.15 -1.42
N VAL A 156 20.80 10.20 -0.99
CA VAL A 156 20.09 11.10 -1.92
C VAL A 156 21.07 11.88 -2.79
N HIS A 157 22.22 12.26 -2.22
CA HIS A 157 23.27 13.00 -2.95
C HIS A 157 24.09 12.08 -3.86
N GLU A 158 24.40 10.88 -3.38
CA GLU A 158 25.21 9.91 -4.13
C GLU A 158 24.45 9.23 -5.26
N ASN A 159 23.16 8.87 -5.01
CA ASN A 159 22.33 8.11 -5.92
C ASN A 159 21.20 8.93 -6.56
N GLY A 160 21.20 10.26 -6.35
CA GLY A 160 20.16 11.14 -6.89
C GLY A 160 20.27 11.47 -8.37
N GLN A 161 21.32 10.96 -9.06
CA GLN A 161 21.58 11.16 -10.48
C GLN A 161 21.95 9.83 -11.12
N ASP A 162 21.85 9.75 -12.45
CA ASP A 162 22.30 8.60 -13.27
C ASP A 162 21.59 7.24 -12.99
N TYR A 163 20.51 7.26 -12.21
CA TYR A 163 19.65 6.09 -11.95
C TYR A 163 18.26 6.29 -12.56
N LEU A 164 17.47 5.21 -12.65
CA LEU A 164 16.11 5.23 -13.17
C LEU A 164 15.22 6.26 -12.45
N LEU A 165 15.34 6.32 -11.12
CA LEU A 165 14.63 7.27 -10.25
C LEU A 165 15.63 8.29 -9.67
N THR A 166 15.58 9.52 -10.15
CA THR A 166 16.46 10.59 -9.69
C THR A 166 15.84 11.38 -8.53
N ALA A 167 16.68 12.11 -7.79
CA ALA A 167 16.22 13.02 -6.73
C ALA A 167 15.24 14.09 -7.26
N VAL A 168 15.47 14.60 -8.48
CA VAL A 168 14.56 15.56 -9.14
C VAL A 168 13.20 14.92 -9.38
N LYS A 169 13.14 13.71 -9.94
CA LYS A 169 11.88 13.00 -10.16
C LYS A 169 11.14 12.75 -8.84
N MET A 170 11.86 12.40 -7.77
CA MET A 170 11.24 12.22 -6.45
C MET A 170 10.62 13.51 -5.91
N GLU A 171 11.31 14.65 -6.05
CA GLU A 171 10.75 15.96 -5.68
C GLU A 171 9.51 16.32 -6.52
N ASP A 172 9.51 15.98 -7.81
CA ASP A 172 8.36 16.23 -8.68
C ASP A 172 7.16 15.35 -8.29
N TYR A 173 7.37 14.08 -7.94
CA TYR A 173 6.32 13.22 -7.39
C TYR A 173 5.77 13.77 -6.07
N LEU A 174 6.62 14.21 -5.14
CA LEU A 174 6.17 14.82 -3.88
C LEU A 174 5.31 16.07 -4.13
N LYS A 175 5.71 16.96 -5.04
CA LYS A 175 4.92 18.15 -5.40
C LYS A 175 3.54 17.82 -5.99
N LEU A 176 3.44 16.71 -6.70
CA LEU A 176 2.15 16.24 -7.22
C LEU A 176 1.29 15.62 -6.11
N TYR A 177 1.92 14.91 -5.17
CA TYR A 177 1.26 14.20 -4.08
C TYR A 177 0.80 15.11 -2.94
N GLU A 178 1.64 16.03 -2.49
CA GLU A 178 1.34 16.96 -1.39
C GLU A 178 0.25 17.97 -1.77
N SER A 179 -0.66 18.29 -0.85
CA SER A 179 -1.63 19.38 -0.99
C SER A 179 -1.00 20.72 -0.63
N SER A 180 -0.06 20.71 0.33
CA SER A 180 0.76 21.84 0.73
C SER A 180 2.16 21.38 1.16
N THR A 181 3.11 22.29 1.24
CA THR A 181 4.46 21.98 1.72
C THR A 181 4.51 21.58 3.20
N GLU A 182 3.48 21.91 3.97
CA GLU A 182 3.33 21.54 5.38
C GLU A 182 3.05 20.04 5.54
N ASP A 183 2.44 19.42 4.53
CA ASP A 183 2.18 17.97 4.50
C ASP A 183 3.47 17.14 4.65
N ARG A 184 4.61 17.70 4.24
CA ARG A 184 5.94 17.07 4.41
C ARG A 184 6.36 16.90 5.88
N GLN A 185 5.71 17.58 6.81
CA GLN A 185 5.93 17.46 8.25
C GLN A 185 4.94 16.50 8.91
N ASN A 186 3.97 16.00 8.15
CA ASN A 186 3.03 15.00 8.63
C ASN A 186 3.77 13.67 8.91
N PRO A 187 3.53 13.02 10.05
CA PRO A 187 4.21 11.77 10.41
C PRO A 187 3.79 10.55 9.56
N TYR A 188 2.74 10.69 8.73
CA TYR A 188 2.20 9.61 7.90
C TYR A 188 2.57 9.69 6.43
#